data_89511feb503de97687640a6c8c685cb0
#
_entry.id   89511feb503de97687640a6c8c685cb0
#
_cell.length_a   1.000
_cell.length_b   1.000
_cell.length_c   1.000
_cell.angle_alpha   90.00
_cell.angle_beta   90.00
_cell.angle_gamma   90.00
#
_symmetry.space_group_name_H-M   'P 1'
#
loop_
_entity.id
_entity.type
_entity.pdbx_description
1 polymer ?
#
loop_
_entity_poly.entity_id
_entity_poly.type
_entity_poly.pdbx_seq_one_letter_code
_entity_poly.pdbx_strand_id
1 'polypeptide(L)'
;PHRGARPQRARRHRWTPGVTDADVLVVGGGPIGLACAIEARLAGWDVVVLEPRDPPIDKACGEGLMPGALRALQRLGVDPEGHRISGISYRSGLRHADHRFRAGPGRGVRRTTLQAAMRARADELGVSTVASRVTRVDRLPGGVRAAGVSARWLLACDGLHSTVRRL
;
A
#
# COMPACT_ATOMS: atom_id res chain seq x y z
N PRO A 1 -1.03 -30.20 26.78
CA PRO A 1 0.25 -29.53 26.57
C PRO A 1 0.39 -29.22 25.09
N HIS A 2 -0.07 -28.01 24.69
CA HIS A 2 0.10 -27.50 23.31
C HIS A 2 1.51 -26.91 23.20
N ARG A 3 2.37 -27.59 22.48
CA ARG A 3 3.67 -27.06 22.10
C ARG A 3 3.43 -25.90 21.12
N GLY A 4 3.70 -24.68 21.56
CA GLY A 4 3.66 -23.49 20.74
C GLY A 4 4.62 -23.63 19.57
N ALA A 5 4.09 -23.51 18.34
CA ALA A 5 4.89 -23.40 17.13
C ALA A 5 5.71 -22.11 17.23
N ARG A 6 7.04 -22.22 17.24
CA ARG A 6 7.94 -21.08 17.12
C ARG A 6 7.70 -20.44 15.76
N PRO A 7 7.57 -19.09 15.66
CA PRO A 7 7.49 -18.43 14.38
C PRO A 7 8.75 -18.76 13.58
N GLN A 8 8.58 -19.36 12.41
CA GLN A 8 9.67 -19.56 11.46
C GLN A 8 10.26 -18.17 11.15
N ARG A 9 11.52 -17.98 11.54
CA ARG A 9 12.29 -16.82 11.10
C ARG A 9 12.27 -16.83 9.57
N ALA A 10 11.57 -15.85 8.96
CA ALA A 10 11.63 -15.59 7.54
C ALA A 10 13.12 -15.57 7.14
N ARG A 11 13.48 -16.37 6.15
CA ARG A 11 14.83 -16.37 5.59
C ARG A 11 15.11 -14.94 5.14
N ARG A 12 15.98 -14.24 5.86
CA ARG A 12 16.54 -12.98 5.38
C ARG A 12 17.25 -13.33 4.09
N HIS A 13 16.64 -13.00 2.96
CA HIS A 13 17.38 -12.96 1.70
C HIS A 13 18.49 -11.96 1.93
N ARG A 14 19.69 -12.44 2.16
CA ARG A 14 20.88 -11.58 2.29
C ARG A 14 21.03 -10.88 0.95
N TRP A 15 20.70 -9.60 0.93
CA TRP A 15 21.13 -8.70 -0.11
C TRP A 15 22.65 -8.80 -0.27
N THR A 16 23.10 -8.95 -1.50
CA THR A 16 24.54 -8.91 -1.83
C THR A 16 24.86 -7.48 -2.23
N PRO A 17 25.71 -6.74 -1.47
CA PRO A 17 26.10 -5.38 -1.84
C PRO A 17 26.68 -5.36 -3.26
N GLY A 18 26.12 -4.51 -4.13
CA GLY A 18 26.64 -4.26 -5.47
C GLY A 18 25.67 -4.49 -6.63
N VAL A 19 24.47 -5.08 -6.40
CA VAL A 19 23.53 -5.35 -7.49
C VAL A 19 22.20 -4.58 -7.35
N THR A 20 21.59 -4.55 -6.17
CA THR A 20 20.33 -3.81 -5.94
C THR A 20 20.26 -3.22 -4.53
N ASP A 21 19.58 -2.05 -4.36
CA ASP A 21 19.38 -1.39 -3.07
C ASP A 21 18.20 -1.97 -2.31
N ALA A 22 17.28 -2.65 -3.00
CA ALA A 22 16.10 -3.32 -2.42
C ALA A 22 15.68 -4.52 -3.28
N ASP A 23 14.79 -5.35 -2.73
CA ASP A 23 14.09 -6.37 -3.52
C ASP A 23 12.98 -5.74 -4.36
N VAL A 24 12.20 -4.85 -3.76
CA VAL A 24 11.02 -4.23 -4.38
C VAL A 24 11.10 -2.72 -4.29
N LEU A 25 10.97 -2.07 -5.42
CA LEU A 25 10.82 -0.63 -5.56
C LEU A 25 9.36 -0.29 -5.87
N VAL A 26 8.69 0.42 -4.98
CA VAL A 26 7.30 0.85 -5.16
C VAL A 26 7.28 2.33 -5.56
N VAL A 27 6.71 2.64 -6.72
CA VAL A 27 6.55 4.01 -7.18
C VAL A 27 5.16 4.52 -6.83
N GLY A 28 5.10 5.44 -5.87
CA GLY A 28 3.87 6.05 -5.34
C GLY A 28 3.51 5.58 -3.93
N GLY A 29 3.47 6.51 -2.97
CA GLY A 29 3.12 6.31 -1.56
C GLY A 29 1.63 6.48 -1.25
N GLY A 30 0.76 6.32 -2.24
CA GLY A 30 -0.70 6.24 -2.03
C GLY A 30 -1.12 4.90 -1.41
N PRO A 31 -2.43 4.69 -1.09
CA PRO A 31 -2.89 3.46 -0.44
C PRO A 31 -2.51 2.18 -1.18
N ILE A 32 -2.50 2.19 -2.51
CA ILE A 32 -2.10 1.01 -3.29
C ILE A 32 -0.62 0.71 -3.08
N GLY A 33 0.24 1.73 -3.22
CA GLY A 33 1.68 1.55 -3.02
C GLY A 33 2.05 1.14 -1.60
N LEU A 34 1.42 1.77 -0.60
CA LEU A 34 1.62 1.39 0.80
C LEU A 34 1.12 -0.03 1.10
N ALA A 35 -0.02 -0.45 0.53
CA ALA A 35 -0.49 -1.83 0.67
C ALA A 35 0.51 -2.83 0.07
N CYS A 36 1.01 -2.57 -1.15
CA CYS A 36 2.03 -3.41 -1.78
C CYS A 36 3.32 -3.45 -0.95
N ALA A 37 3.76 -2.31 -0.41
CA ALA A 37 4.96 -2.23 0.41
C ALA A 37 4.82 -3.02 1.71
N ILE A 38 3.67 -2.89 2.40
CA ILE A 38 3.38 -3.64 3.63
C ILE A 38 3.34 -5.14 3.35
N GLU A 39 2.61 -5.59 2.32
CA GLU A 39 2.55 -7.01 1.95
C GLU A 39 3.95 -7.56 1.63
N ALA A 40 4.75 -6.84 0.85
CA ALA A 40 6.10 -7.26 0.51
C ALA A 40 7.00 -7.38 1.77
N ARG A 41 6.91 -6.42 2.70
CA ARG A 41 7.64 -6.50 3.99
C ARG A 41 7.18 -7.66 4.85
N LEU A 42 5.87 -7.90 4.93
CA LEU A 42 5.33 -9.07 5.65
C LEU A 42 5.79 -10.39 5.04
N ALA A 43 6.01 -10.42 3.73
CA ALA A 43 6.61 -11.55 3.02
C ALA A 43 8.15 -11.65 3.18
N GLY A 44 8.78 -10.71 3.89
CA GLY A 44 10.22 -10.73 4.18
C GLY A 44 11.11 -10.05 3.13
N TRP A 45 10.53 -9.29 2.20
CA TRP A 45 11.27 -8.57 1.16
C TRP A 45 11.74 -7.20 1.65
N ASP A 46 12.89 -6.73 1.17
CA ASP A 46 13.33 -5.37 1.38
C ASP A 46 12.67 -4.44 0.38
N VAL A 47 12.06 -3.33 0.91
CA VAL A 47 11.18 -2.46 0.14
C VAL A 47 11.59 -1.00 0.28
N VAL A 48 11.65 -0.32 -0.86
CA VAL A 48 11.76 1.15 -0.93
C VAL A 48 10.53 1.71 -1.65
N VAL A 49 9.93 2.76 -1.09
CA VAL A 49 8.83 3.53 -1.69
C VAL A 49 9.36 4.87 -2.17
N LEU A 50 9.11 5.21 -3.44
CA LEU A 50 9.37 6.54 -4.00
C LEU A 50 8.08 7.35 -4.01
N GLU A 51 8.01 8.41 -3.22
CA GLU A 51 6.84 9.32 -3.17
C GLU A 51 7.33 10.77 -3.04
N PRO A 52 7.08 11.63 -4.04
CA PRO A 52 7.60 12.99 -4.03
C PRO A 52 6.83 13.97 -3.12
N ARG A 53 5.67 13.57 -2.60
CA ARG A 53 4.81 14.45 -1.78
C ARG A 53 5.01 14.17 -0.30
N ASP A 54 4.91 15.24 0.49
CA ASP A 54 4.89 15.11 1.94
C ASP A 54 3.56 14.52 2.43
N PRO A 55 3.59 13.64 3.43
CA PRO A 55 2.39 13.09 4.05
C PRO A 55 1.72 14.12 4.99
N PRO A 56 0.40 14.02 5.23
CA PRO A 56 -0.52 13.05 4.63
C PRO A 56 -0.92 13.42 3.20
N ILE A 57 -0.91 12.44 2.31
CA ILE A 57 -1.26 12.67 0.90
C ILE A 57 -2.77 12.75 0.75
N ASP A 58 -3.29 13.94 0.54
CA ASP A 58 -4.69 14.15 0.21
C ASP A 58 -4.94 14.04 -1.29
N LYS A 59 -6.01 13.35 -1.66
CA LYS A 59 -6.45 13.15 -3.04
C LYS A 59 -7.93 12.78 -3.05
N ALA A 60 -8.68 13.27 -4.03
CA ALA A 60 -10.09 12.94 -4.19
C ALA A 60 -10.36 11.42 -4.04
N CYS A 61 -11.28 11.07 -3.16
CA CYS A 61 -11.60 9.70 -2.78
C CYS A 61 -13.05 9.63 -2.30
N GLY A 62 -13.72 8.51 -2.51
CA GLY A 62 -15.07 8.26 -1.98
C GLY A 62 -15.10 7.98 -0.48
N GLU A 63 -13.97 7.92 0.19
CA GLU A 63 -13.79 7.76 1.64
C GLU A 63 -14.57 6.58 2.26
N GLY A 64 -15.02 5.65 1.43
CA GLY A 64 -15.77 4.47 1.85
C GLY A 64 -14.95 3.19 1.74
N LEU A 65 -14.66 2.55 2.85
CA LEU A 65 -14.07 1.21 2.88
C LEU A 65 -15.19 0.17 2.95
N MET A 66 -15.40 -0.54 1.87
CA MET A 66 -16.33 -1.67 1.84
C MET A 66 -15.85 -2.79 2.79
N PRO A 67 -16.74 -3.70 3.25
CA PRO A 67 -16.36 -4.74 4.22
C PRO A 67 -15.14 -5.58 3.79
N GLY A 68 -15.01 -5.87 2.50
CA GLY A 68 -13.85 -6.59 1.96
C GLY A 68 -12.55 -5.80 2.07
N ALA A 69 -12.59 -4.51 1.73
CA ALA A 69 -11.42 -3.64 1.81
C ALA A 69 -10.97 -3.42 3.27
N LEU A 70 -11.94 -3.22 4.18
CA LEU A 70 -11.65 -3.07 5.61
C LEU A 70 -10.95 -4.32 6.16
N ARG A 71 -11.48 -5.52 5.88
CA ARG A 71 -10.84 -6.78 6.28
C ARG A 71 -9.45 -6.96 5.66
N ALA A 72 -9.25 -6.53 4.41
CA ALA A 72 -7.94 -6.59 3.77
C ALA A 72 -6.93 -5.70 4.51
N LEU A 73 -7.30 -4.47 4.86
CA LEU A 73 -6.45 -3.58 5.64
C LEU A 73 -6.14 -4.15 7.03
N GLN A 74 -7.13 -4.71 7.71
CA GLN A 74 -6.93 -5.35 9.03
C GLN A 74 -5.93 -6.52 8.96
N ARG A 75 -5.94 -7.32 7.89
CA ARG A 75 -4.90 -8.36 7.68
C ARG A 75 -3.49 -7.78 7.52
N LEU A 76 -3.36 -6.56 7.01
CA LEU A 76 -2.09 -5.84 6.94
C LEU A 76 -1.66 -5.23 8.29
N GLY A 77 -2.51 -5.32 9.31
CA GLY A 77 -2.32 -4.64 10.58
C GLY A 77 -2.68 -3.15 10.54
N VAL A 78 -3.56 -2.75 9.60
CA VAL A 78 -4.04 -1.37 9.44
C VAL A 78 -5.51 -1.29 9.82
N ASP A 79 -5.86 -0.52 10.84
CA ASP A 79 -7.24 -0.34 11.29
C ASP A 79 -7.55 1.16 11.48
N PRO A 80 -7.77 1.93 10.39
CA PRO A 80 -7.95 3.37 10.47
C PRO A 80 -9.26 3.73 11.15
N GLU A 81 -9.26 4.76 11.98
CA GLU A 81 -10.46 5.30 12.61
C GLU A 81 -11.47 5.79 11.56
N GLY A 82 -12.77 5.70 11.90
CA GLY A 82 -13.83 6.17 11.03
C GLY A 82 -15.22 5.71 11.45
N HIS A 83 -16.22 6.12 10.68
CA HIS A 83 -17.62 5.85 10.98
C HIS A 83 -18.08 4.52 10.36
N ARG A 84 -18.83 3.75 11.11
CA ARG A 84 -19.43 2.50 10.63
C ARG A 84 -20.42 2.77 9.49
N ILE A 85 -20.30 2.00 8.40
CA ILE A 85 -21.24 1.98 7.28
C ILE A 85 -21.88 0.60 7.22
N SER A 86 -23.22 0.52 7.29
CA SER A 86 -23.96 -0.73 7.26
C SER A 86 -24.48 -1.11 5.88
N GLY A 87 -24.39 -0.21 4.91
CA GLY A 87 -24.89 -0.42 3.55
C GLY A 87 -24.70 0.80 2.67
N ILE A 88 -25.26 0.73 1.47
CA ILE A 88 -25.24 1.83 0.49
C ILE A 88 -26.69 2.10 0.06
N SER A 89 -27.03 3.39 -0.07
CA SER A 89 -28.28 3.86 -0.63
C SER A 89 -28.00 4.63 -1.92
N TYR A 90 -28.53 4.17 -3.03
CA TYR A 90 -28.49 4.85 -4.32
C TYR A 90 -29.78 5.61 -4.56
N ARG A 91 -29.70 6.89 -4.94
CA ARG A 91 -30.86 7.74 -5.17
C ARG A 91 -30.71 8.47 -6.51
N SER A 92 -31.82 8.49 -7.29
CA SER A 92 -31.91 9.24 -8.55
C SER A 92 -33.34 9.73 -8.73
N GLY A 93 -33.60 11.01 -8.47
CA GLY A 93 -34.94 11.57 -8.39
C GLY A 93 -35.81 10.83 -7.36
N LEU A 94 -36.95 10.31 -7.78
CA LEU A 94 -37.86 9.51 -6.92
C LEU A 94 -37.45 8.04 -6.78
N ARG A 95 -36.45 7.58 -7.52
CA ARG A 95 -35.99 6.19 -7.46
C ARG A 95 -34.91 6.03 -6.40
N HIS A 96 -34.98 4.94 -5.66
CA HIS A 96 -33.93 4.57 -4.71
C HIS A 96 -33.72 3.06 -4.69
N ALA A 97 -32.50 2.65 -4.32
CA ALA A 97 -32.15 1.25 -4.07
C ALA A 97 -31.20 1.20 -2.88
N ASP A 98 -31.59 0.44 -1.87
CA ASP A 98 -30.84 0.28 -0.64
C ASP A 98 -30.24 -1.13 -0.59
N HIS A 99 -28.96 -1.22 -0.23
CA HIS A 99 -28.27 -2.49 -0.05
C HIS A 99 -27.55 -2.52 1.31
N ARG A 100 -27.95 -3.46 2.17
CA ARG A 100 -27.23 -3.75 3.41
C ARG A 100 -26.09 -4.74 3.17
N PHE A 101 -24.93 -4.47 3.75
CA PHE A 101 -23.80 -5.37 3.67
C PHE A 101 -24.08 -6.64 4.48
N ARG A 102 -23.93 -7.81 3.84
CA ARG A 102 -24.12 -9.12 4.50
C ARG A 102 -22.84 -9.60 5.22
N ALA A 103 -21.66 -9.19 4.75
CA ALA A 103 -20.37 -9.64 5.23
C ALA A 103 -19.76 -8.77 6.36
N GLY A 104 -20.61 -8.10 7.13
CA GLY A 104 -20.19 -7.16 8.19
C GLY A 104 -20.20 -5.70 7.71
N PRO A 105 -19.87 -4.75 8.59
CA PRO A 105 -19.85 -3.34 8.26
C PRO A 105 -18.66 -2.96 7.38
N GLY A 106 -18.85 -1.93 6.57
CA GLY A 106 -17.78 -1.10 6.05
C GLY A 106 -17.44 0.05 7.01
N ARG A 107 -16.58 0.95 6.57
CA ARG A 107 -16.17 2.12 7.34
C ARG A 107 -16.00 3.34 6.44
N GLY A 108 -16.58 4.48 6.82
CA GLY A 108 -16.26 5.79 6.24
C GLY A 108 -14.99 6.31 6.88
N VAL A 109 -13.95 6.52 6.09
CA VAL A 109 -12.63 6.93 6.56
C VAL A 109 -12.10 8.04 5.68
N ARG A 110 -11.73 9.17 6.28
CA ARG A 110 -11.06 10.24 5.52
C ARG A 110 -9.81 9.72 4.84
N ARG A 111 -9.58 10.19 3.63
CA ARG A 111 -8.41 9.81 2.83
C ARG A 111 -7.09 10.02 3.58
N THR A 112 -6.94 11.12 4.26
CA THR A 112 -5.74 11.46 5.05
C THR A 112 -5.57 10.53 6.23
N THR A 113 -6.64 10.16 6.95
CA THR A 113 -6.62 9.20 8.05
C THR A 113 -6.19 7.81 7.58
N LEU A 114 -6.74 7.35 6.45
CA LEU A 114 -6.35 6.08 5.86
C LEU A 114 -4.86 6.07 5.47
N GLN A 115 -4.41 7.11 4.78
CA GLN A 115 -3.03 7.23 4.34
C GLN A 115 -2.06 7.30 5.52
N ALA A 116 -2.39 8.06 6.57
CA ALA A 116 -1.57 8.15 7.78
C ALA A 116 -1.47 6.79 8.50
N ALA A 117 -2.57 6.06 8.66
CA ALA A 117 -2.56 4.74 9.29
C ALA A 117 -1.73 3.72 8.49
N MET A 118 -1.88 3.71 7.17
CA MET A 118 -1.08 2.83 6.30
C MET A 118 0.41 3.21 6.32
N ARG A 119 0.71 4.51 6.37
CA ARG A 119 2.10 4.99 6.45
C ARG A 119 2.74 4.57 7.78
N ALA A 120 2.06 4.80 8.90
CA ALA A 120 2.55 4.37 10.21
C ALA A 120 2.85 2.86 10.23
N ARG A 121 1.96 2.04 9.65
CA ARG A 121 2.20 0.61 9.56
C ARG A 121 3.40 0.24 8.67
N ALA A 122 3.59 0.93 7.56
CA ALA A 122 4.76 0.74 6.70
C ALA A 122 6.06 1.09 7.44
N ASP A 123 6.07 2.21 8.17
CA ASP A 123 7.22 2.66 8.97
C ASP A 123 7.54 1.67 10.11
N GLU A 124 6.54 1.14 10.83
CA GLU A 124 6.71 0.06 11.82
C GLU A 124 7.38 -1.19 11.24
N LEU A 125 7.07 -1.53 10.01
CA LEU A 125 7.66 -2.66 9.29
C LEU A 125 9.04 -2.35 8.69
N GLY A 126 9.53 -1.11 8.84
CA GLY A 126 10.82 -0.69 8.33
C GLY A 126 10.84 -0.48 6.80
N VAL A 127 9.70 -0.07 6.20
CA VAL A 127 9.67 0.37 4.81
C VAL A 127 10.41 1.69 4.68
N SER A 128 11.45 1.72 3.86
CA SER A 128 12.15 2.98 3.54
C SER A 128 11.34 3.79 2.54
N THR A 129 11.18 5.09 2.79
CA THR A 129 10.57 6.01 1.81
C THR A 129 11.54 7.10 1.41
N VAL A 130 11.66 7.31 0.11
CA VAL A 130 12.50 8.34 -0.48
C VAL A 130 11.60 9.38 -1.16
N ALA A 131 11.79 10.64 -0.78
CA ALA A 131 11.08 11.78 -1.36
C ALA A 131 11.62 12.06 -2.78
N SER A 132 11.15 11.31 -3.76
CA SER A 132 11.64 11.45 -5.14
C SER A 132 10.55 11.16 -6.16
N ARG A 133 10.60 11.92 -7.27
CA ARG A 133 9.73 11.72 -8.44
C ARG A 133 10.44 10.83 -9.45
N VAL A 134 9.74 9.81 -9.93
CA VAL A 134 10.22 8.97 -11.02
C VAL A 134 9.91 9.63 -12.36
N THR A 135 10.95 9.94 -13.13
CA THR A 135 10.85 10.49 -14.48
C THR A 135 11.44 9.54 -15.53
N ARG A 136 12.22 8.56 -15.07
CA ARG A 136 12.88 7.55 -15.90
C ARG A 136 12.98 6.23 -15.16
N VAL A 137 12.90 5.13 -15.89
CA VAL A 137 13.16 3.77 -15.40
C VAL A 137 14.18 3.12 -16.33
N ASP A 138 15.30 2.71 -15.76
CA ASP A 138 16.34 2.00 -16.47
C ASP A 138 16.23 0.49 -16.20
N ARG A 139 16.30 -0.31 -17.24
CA ARG A 139 16.42 -1.77 -17.10
C ARG A 139 17.86 -2.14 -16.83
N LEU A 140 18.09 -2.99 -15.84
CA LEU A 140 19.40 -3.51 -15.49
C LEU A 140 19.43 -5.03 -15.68
N PRO A 141 20.59 -5.65 -15.85
CA PRO A 141 20.71 -7.10 -15.74
C PRO A 141 20.19 -7.58 -14.37
N GLY A 142 19.06 -8.29 -14.37
CA GLY A 142 18.42 -8.80 -13.15
C GLY A 142 17.60 -7.80 -12.33
N GLY A 143 17.29 -6.61 -12.86
CA GLY A 143 16.50 -5.62 -12.10
C GLY A 143 16.17 -4.34 -12.85
N VAL A 144 15.84 -3.33 -12.09
CA VAL A 144 15.45 -2.00 -12.55
C VAL A 144 16.11 -0.92 -11.70
N ARG A 145 16.23 0.30 -12.23
CA ARG A 145 16.64 1.49 -11.47
C ARG A 145 15.70 2.65 -11.76
N ALA A 146 15.27 3.35 -10.71
CA ALA A 146 14.52 4.59 -10.83
C ALA A 146 14.90 5.54 -9.69
N ALA A 147 15.04 6.83 -9.99
CA ALA A 147 15.40 7.87 -9.02
C ALA A 147 16.65 7.51 -8.16
N GLY A 148 17.65 6.89 -8.76
CA GLY A 148 18.88 6.49 -8.08
C GLY A 148 18.80 5.19 -7.28
N VAL A 149 17.60 4.61 -7.10
CA VAL A 149 17.39 3.36 -6.36
C VAL A 149 17.28 2.19 -7.33
N SER A 150 18.02 1.12 -7.09
CA SER A 150 17.96 -0.13 -7.87
C SER A 150 17.23 -1.22 -7.09
N ALA A 151 16.42 -2.03 -7.79
CA ALA A 151 15.69 -3.14 -7.20
C ALA A 151 15.50 -4.29 -8.20
N ARG A 152 15.17 -5.48 -7.70
CA ARG A 152 14.82 -6.62 -8.56
C ARG A 152 13.48 -6.41 -9.26
N TRP A 153 12.52 -5.82 -8.56
CA TRP A 153 11.15 -5.59 -9.04
C TRP A 153 10.72 -4.16 -8.84
N LEU A 154 9.95 -3.61 -9.78
CA LEU A 154 9.31 -2.32 -9.67
C LEU A 154 7.80 -2.48 -9.76
N LEU A 155 7.09 -1.91 -8.79
CA LEU A 155 5.62 -1.83 -8.75
C LEU A 155 5.19 -0.39 -9.03
N ALA A 156 4.52 -0.18 -10.16
CA ALA A 156 3.99 1.12 -10.56
C ALA A 156 2.66 1.39 -9.85
N CYS A 157 2.69 2.16 -8.77
CA CYS A 157 1.54 2.54 -7.95
C CYS A 157 1.30 4.07 -7.96
N ASP A 158 1.77 4.76 -8.99
CA ASP A 158 1.78 6.23 -9.14
C ASP A 158 0.43 6.82 -9.62
N GLY A 159 -0.61 5.98 -9.70
CA GLY A 159 -2.00 6.37 -9.82
C GLY A 159 -2.49 6.59 -11.27
N LEU A 160 -3.63 7.29 -11.41
CA LEU A 160 -4.33 7.44 -12.69
C LEU A 160 -3.46 8.04 -13.78
N HIS A 161 -2.66 9.04 -13.43
CA HIS A 161 -1.75 9.73 -14.35
C HIS A 161 -0.33 9.15 -14.30
N SER A 162 -0.24 7.83 -14.18
CA SER A 162 1.03 7.11 -14.04
C SER A 162 2.08 7.57 -15.05
N THR A 163 3.22 8.02 -14.53
CA THR A 163 4.39 8.32 -15.34
C THR A 163 5.05 7.01 -15.78
N VAL A 164 5.15 6.04 -14.88
CA VAL A 164 5.79 4.74 -15.17
C VAL A 164 5.10 4.01 -16.33
N ARG A 165 3.77 4.10 -16.42
CA ARG A 165 3.01 3.48 -17.53
C ARG A 165 3.36 4.07 -18.91
N ARG A 166 3.88 5.30 -18.96
CA ARG A 166 4.23 6.01 -20.19
C ARG A 166 5.70 5.89 -20.58
N LEU A 167 6.53 5.33 -19.69
CA LEU A 167 7.93 5.02 -19.90
C LEU A 167 8.11 3.63 -20.53
#